data_5a247913648dc78a8f228082ef7cce0f
#
_entry.id   5a247913648dc78a8f228082ef7cce0f
#
_cell.length_a   1.000
_cell.length_b   1.000
_cell.length_c   1.000
_cell.angle_alpha   90.00
_cell.angle_beta   90.00
_cell.angle_gamma   90.00
#
_symmetry.space_group_name_H-M   'P 1'
#
loop_
_entity.id
_entity.type
_entity.pdbx_description
1 polymer ?
#
loop_
_entity_poly.entity_id
_entity_poly.type
_entity_poly.pdbx_seq_one_letter_code
_entity_poly.pdbx_strand_id
1 'polypeptide(L)'
;MEENINALDEINKGACMGMDAIKFIEEKVTGDEFKKSLEVQYNKYSDISNRINELYSKYDKEGTPHETNKMTKVMAMYGIEMRTTVDHSDSKIAELLLKGTNMGIIEGRKILNHKKVDKEVEKIMEEFISMQEDSVENLKKYL
;
A
#
# COMPACT_ATOMS: atom_id res chain seq x y z
N MET A 1 8.53 3.18 -22.36
CA MET A 1 9.63 3.31 -21.40
C MET A 1 9.30 4.19 -20.23
N GLU A 2 8.98 5.44 -20.49
CA GLU A 2 8.60 6.39 -19.44
C GLU A 2 7.34 5.98 -18.69
N GLU A 3 6.36 5.43 -19.40
CA GLU A 3 5.14 4.95 -18.76
C GLU A 3 5.40 3.80 -17.79
N ASN A 4 6.37 2.93 -18.12
CA ASN A 4 6.78 1.84 -17.23
C ASN A 4 7.39 2.39 -15.95
N ILE A 5 8.28 3.37 -16.07
CA ILE A 5 8.92 4.00 -14.92
C ILE A 5 7.87 4.66 -14.03
N ASN A 6 6.97 5.43 -14.64
CA ASN A 6 5.91 6.11 -13.89
C ASN A 6 4.99 5.15 -13.15
N ALA A 7 4.61 4.06 -13.83
CA ALA A 7 3.76 3.04 -13.22
C ALA A 7 4.47 2.38 -12.03
N LEU A 8 5.74 1.99 -12.20
CA LEU A 8 6.52 1.39 -11.13
C LEU A 8 6.69 2.33 -9.94
N ASP A 9 6.94 3.62 -10.20
CA ASP A 9 7.02 4.63 -9.16
C ASP A 9 5.72 4.71 -8.36
N GLU A 10 4.60 4.77 -9.05
CA GLU A 10 3.30 4.93 -8.39
C GLU A 10 2.93 3.72 -7.53
N ILE A 11 3.14 2.50 -8.02
CA ILE A 11 2.84 1.32 -7.20
C ILE A 11 3.84 1.16 -6.04
N ASN A 12 5.10 1.55 -6.24
CA ASN A 12 6.06 1.53 -5.12
C ASN A 12 5.68 2.52 -4.03
N LYS A 13 5.24 3.71 -4.43
CA LYS A 13 4.70 4.68 -3.47
C LYS A 13 3.52 4.10 -2.70
N GLY A 14 2.63 3.41 -3.39
CA GLY A 14 1.48 2.75 -2.76
C GLY A 14 1.91 1.67 -1.76
N ALA A 15 2.89 0.84 -2.13
CA ALA A 15 3.42 -0.19 -1.24
C ALA A 15 4.08 0.43 0.00
N CYS A 16 4.86 1.48 -0.18
CA CYS A 16 5.51 2.18 0.94
C CYS A 16 4.49 2.84 1.85
N MET A 17 3.44 3.46 1.28
CA MET A 17 2.35 4.02 2.07
C MET A 17 1.63 2.97 2.89
N GLY A 18 1.41 1.79 2.31
CA GLY A 18 0.81 0.66 3.02
C GLY A 18 1.65 0.22 4.20
N MET A 19 2.96 0.08 4.00
CA MET A 19 3.89 -0.27 5.06
C MET A 19 3.90 0.77 6.18
N ASP A 20 3.96 2.05 5.81
CA ASP A 20 4.00 3.15 6.77
C ASP A 20 2.71 3.24 7.57
N ALA A 21 1.57 3.06 6.92
CA ALA A 21 0.27 3.08 7.60
C ALA A 21 0.18 1.97 8.64
N ILE A 22 0.62 0.76 8.29
CA ILE A 22 0.61 -0.38 9.22
C ILE A 22 1.52 -0.08 10.41
N LYS A 23 2.74 0.38 10.16
CA LYS A 23 3.68 0.71 11.23
C LYS A 23 3.14 1.78 12.16
N PHE A 24 2.44 2.77 11.60
CA PHE A 24 1.89 3.87 12.38
C PHE A 24 0.80 3.42 13.36
N ILE A 25 -0.03 2.47 12.94
CA ILE A 25 -1.22 2.12 13.73
C ILE A 25 -1.14 0.75 14.43
N GLU A 26 -0.18 -0.11 14.09
CA GLU A 26 -0.12 -1.46 14.64
C GLU A 26 0.01 -1.50 16.17
N GLU A 27 0.67 -0.50 16.76
CA GLU A 27 0.83 -0.40 18.20
C GLU A 27 -0.50 -0.18 18.94
N LYS A 28 -1.49 0.33 18.24
CA LYS A 28 -2.80 0.64 18.82
C LYS A 28 -3.77 -0.53 18.72
N VAL A 29 -3.42 -1.56 17.96
CA VAL A 29 -4.24 -2.75 17.78
C VAL A 29 -4.14 -3.62 19.03
N THR A 30 -5.27 -4.08 19.55
CA THR A 30 -5.33 -4.90 20.74
C THR A 30 -5.47 -6.38 20.46
N GLY A 31 -6.14 -6.78 19.38
CA GLY A 31 -6.35 -8.17 19.03
C GLY A 31 -5.10 -8.82 18.45
N ASP A 32 -4.69 -9.97 18.99
CA ASP A 32 -3.50 -10.68 18.54
C ASP A 32 -3.64 -11.18 17.09
N GLU A 33 -4.81 -11.68 16.72
CA GLU A 33 -5.07 -12.14 15.36
C GLU A 33 -4.97 -10.98 14.36
N PHE A 34 -5.51 -9.83 14.72
CA PHE A 34 -5.43 -8.64 13.87
C PHE A 34 -3.98 -8.18 13.72
N LYS A 35 -3.20 -8.17 14.81
CA LYS A 35 -1.78 -7.82 14.75
C LYS A 35 -1.01 -8.73 13.80
N LYS A 36 -1.26 -10.05 13.86
CA LYS A 36 -0.62 -11.03 12.97
C LYS A 36 -1.01 -10.79 11.52
N SER A 37 -2.28 -10.49 11.28
CA SER A 37 -2.79 -10.17 9.95
C SER A 37 -2.07 -8.94 9.37
N LEU A 38 -1.86 -7.91 10.18
CA LEU A 38 -1.14 -6.71 9.77
C LEU A 38 0.33 -6.98 9.46
N GLU A 39 0.97 -7.87 10.23
CA GLU A 39 2.34 -8.29 9.98
C GLU A 39 2.47 -8.99 8.62
N VAL A 40 1.55 -9.90 8.34
CA VAL A 40 1.50 -10.59 7.05
C VAL A 40 1.33 -9.58 5.91
N GLN A 41 0.43 -8.63 6.09
CA GLN A 41 0.18 -7.61 5.08
C GLN A 41 1.39 -6.71 4.86
N TYR A 42 2.05 -6.31 5.93
CA TYR A 42 3.29 -5.53 5.85
C TYR A 42 4.34 -6.27 5.01
N ASN A 43 4.52 -7.55 5.27
CA ASN A 43 5.50 -8.36 4.55
C ASN A 43 5.17 -8.49 3.07
N LYS A 44 3.90 -8.56 2.72
CA LYS A 44 3.47 -8.58 1.32
C LYS A 44 3.79 -7.27 0.61
N TYR A 45 3.55 -6.14 1.25
CA TYR A 45 3.92 -4.84 0.71
C TYR A 45 5.44 -4.73 0.53
N SER A 46 6.19 -5.18 1.52
CA SER A 46 7.65 -5.17 1.47
C SER A 46 8.18 -6.02 0.31
N ASP A 47 7.63 -7.21 0.14
CA ASP A 47 8.00 -8.10 -0.96
C ASP A 47 7.75 -7.47 -2.32
N ILE A 48 6.59 -6.87 -2.50
CA ILE A 48 6.25 -6.19 -3.76
C ILE A 48 7.19 -5.01 -4.00
N SER A 49 7.48 -4.22 -2.97
CA SER A 49 8.41 -3.09 -3.10
C SER A 49 9.79 -3.56 -3.55
N ASN A 50 10.30 -4.65 -2.96
CA ASN A 50 11.58 -5.21 -3.36
C ASN A 50 11.59 -5.65 -4.81
N ARG A 51 10.53 -6.31 -5.25
CA ARG A 51 10.39 -6.77 -6.64
C ARG A 51 10.27 -5.59 -7.60
N ILE A 52 9.58 -4.54 -7.21
CA ILE A 52 9.51 -3.30 -8.00
C ILE A 52 10.89 -2.69 -8.16
N ASN A 53 11.68 -2.63 -7.09
CA ASN A 53 13.04 -2.11 -7.15
C ASN A 53 13.92 -2.90 -8.13
N GLU A 54 13.80 -4.22 -8.12
CA GLU A 54 14.54 -5.07 -9.05
C GLU A 54 14.12 -4.81 -10.50
N LEU A 55 12.81 -4.72 -10.73
CA LEU A 55 12.29 -4.48 -12.08
C LEU A 55 12.61 -3.06 -12.56
N TYR A 56 12.58 -2.10 -11.65
CA TYR A 56 12.86 -0.70 -11.96
C TYR A 56 14.24 -0.51 -12.59
N SER A 57 15.22 -1.26 -12.12
CA SER A 57 16.59 -1.17 -12.64
C SER A 57 16.72 -1.54 -14.12
N LYS A 58 15.76 -2.27 -14.68
CA LYS A 58 15.72 -2.59 -16.11
C LYS A 58 15.37 -1.37 -16.97
N TYR A 59 14.64 -0.43 -16.40
CA TYR A 59 14.16 0.75 -17.11
C TYR A 59 14.97 2.00 -16.81
N ASP A 60 15.56 2.06 -15.64
CA ASP A 60 16.41 3.17 -15.21
C ASP A 60 17.55 2.63 -14.33
N LYS A 61 18.70 2.40 -14.93
CA LYS A 61 19.83 1.78 -14.26
C LYS A 61 20.42 2.61 -13.11
N GLU A 62 20.25 3.91 -13.17
CA GLU A 62 20.80 4.82 -12.16
C GLU A 62 19.75 5.31 -11.18
N GLY A 63 18.48 5.07 -11.50
CA GLY A 63 17.36 5.52 -10.71
C GLY A 63 16.91 4.49 -9.69
N THR A 64 16.24 4.98 -8.66
CA THR A 64 15.50 4.18 -7.70
C THR A 64 14.06 4.68 -7.67
N PRO A 65 13.08 3.80 -7.41
CA PRO A 65 11.69 4.23 -7.29
C PRO A 65 11.55 5.27 -6.18
N HIS A 66 10.68 6.24 -6.41
CA HIS A 66 10.41 7.27 -5.40
C HIS A 66 9.71 6.63 -4.18
N GLU A 67 10.32 6.80 -3.04
CA GLU A 67 9.77 6.23 -1.80
C GLU A 67 8.87 7.21 -1.06
N THR A 68 9.14 8.44 -1.14
CA THR A 68 8.52 9.23 -0.45
C THR A 68 8.47 10.18 0.54
N ASN A 69 8.42 11.28 0.30
CA ASN A 69 7.75 12.34 1.02
C ASN A 69 6.31 11.98 1.43
N LYS A 70 5.89 10.78 1.12
CA LYS A 70 4.54 10.31 1.36
C LYS A 70 4.31 9.77 2.75
N MET A 71 5.36 9.33 3.41
CA MET A 71 5.28 8.95 4.82
C MET A 71 4.67 10.07 5.64
N THR A 72 5.12 11.30 5.42
CA THR A 72 4.58 12.48 6.12
C THR A 72 3.10 12.67 5.85
N LYS A 73 2.66 12.47 4.60
CA LYS A 73 1.25 12.58 4.23
C LYS A 73 0.40 11.50 4.88
N VAL A 74 0.88 10.27 4.87
CA VAL A 74 0.21 9.14 5.52
C VAL A 74 0.07 9.41 7.01
N MET A 75 1.15 9.79 7.66
CA MET A 75 1.14 10.09 9.10
C MET A 75 0.22 11.27 9.43
N ALA A 76 0.20 12.30 8.60
CA ALA A 76 -0.70 13.43 8.79
C ALA A 76 -2.16 12.99 8.68
N MET A 77 -2.49 12.21 7.65
CA MET A 77 -3.86 11.72 7.42
C MET A 77 -4.35 10.84 8.57
N TYR A 78 -3.59 9.80 8.91
CA TYR A 78 -3.97 8.90 10.00
C TYR A 78 -3.86 9.58 11.36
N GLY A 79 -2.89 10.47 11.53
CA GLY A 79 -2.72 11.24 12.77
C GLY A 79 -3.91 12.13 13.06
N ILE A 80 -4.43 12.81 12.04
CA ILE A 80 -5.62 13.66 12.18
C ILE A 80 -6.83 12.79 12.55
N GLU A 81 -7.04 11.70 11.83
CA GLU A 81 -8.15 10.78 12.11
C GLU A 81 -8.08 10.23 13.54
N MET A 82 -6.89 9.82 13.96
CA MET A 82 -6.71 9.27 15.32
C MET A 82 -6.87 10.31 16.42
N ARG A 83 -6.55 11.57 16.15
CA ARG A 83 -6.72 12.65 17.13
C ARG A 83 -8.15 13.11 17.24
N THR A 84 -8.89 13.09 16.15
CA THR A 84 -10.26 13.61 16.10
C THR A 84 -11.29 12.56 16.46
N THR A 85 -10.93 11.29 16.43
CA THR A 85 -11.86 10.23 16.79
C THR A 85 -11.67 9.83 18.25
N VAL A 86 -12.77 9.58 18.93
CA VAL A 86 -12.78 9.10 20.32
C VAL A 86 -12.62 7.57 20.34
N ASP A 87 -13.01 6.92 19.26
CA ASP A 87 -12.97 5.47 19.15
C ASP A 87 -11.64 5.00 18.54
N HIS A 88 -10.79 4.35 19.34
CA HIS A 88 -9.53 3.75 18.90
C HIS A 88 -9.60 2.23 18.90
N SER A 89 -10.81 1.67 18.77
CA SER A 89 -11.00 0.23 18.72
C SER A 89 -10.37 -0.39 17.47
N ASP A 90 -10.14 -1.69 17.51
CA ASP A 90 -9.66 -2.46 16.36
C ASP A 90 -10.60 -2.28 15.16
N SER A 91 -11.90 -2.18 15.42
CA SER A 91 -12.91 -1.91 14.38
C SER A 91 -12.64 -0.58 13.67
N LYS A 92 -12.36 0.47 14.42
CA LYS A 92 -12.07 1.79 13.82
C LYS A 92 -10.74 1.78 13.07
N ILE A 93 -9.74 1.10 13.61
CA ILE A 93 -8.44 0.96 12.94
C ILE A 93 -8.61 0.20 11.61
N ALA A 94 -9.37 -0.90 11.63
CA ALA A 94 -9.68 -1.66 10.41
C ALA A 94 -10.40 -0.79 9.37
N GLU A 95 -11.35 0.04 9.81
CA GLU A 95 -12.05 0.97 8.92
C GLU A 95 -11.09 1.94 8.23
N LEU A 96 -10.17 2.54 8.99
CA LEU A 96 -9.19 3.47 8.42
C LEU A 96 -8.26 2.80 7.42
N LEU A 97 -7.76 1.62 7.75
CA LEU A 97 -6.90 0.85 6.85
C LEU A 97 -7.64 0.43 5.59
N LEU A 98 -8.91 0.06 5.72
CA LEU A 98 -9.74 -0.35 4.60
C LEU A 98 -9.93 0.80 3.62
N LYS A 99 -10.17 2.00 4.12
CA LYS A 99 -10.29 3.21 3.29
C LYS A 99 -9.00 3.48 2.52
N GLY A 100 -7.86 3.40 3.21
CA GLY A 100 -6.55 3.61 2.57
C GLY A 100 -6.25 2.55 1.52
N THR A 101 -6.57 1.30 1.80
CA THR A 101 -6.36 0.18 0.88
C THR A 101 -7.22 0.35 -0.38
N ASN A 102 -8.47 0.76 -0.22
CA ASN A 102 -9.35 1.03 -1.37
C ASN A 102 -8.80 2.15 -2.26
N MET A 103 -8.21 3.17 -1.68
CA MET A 103 -7.55 4.24 -2.46
C MET A 103 -6.41 3.67 -3.31
N GLY A 104 -5.62 2.77 -2.75
CA GLY A 104 -4.54 2.09 -3.48
C GLY A 104 -5.06 1.25 -4.64
N ILE A 105 -6.17 0.54 -4.44
CA ILE A 105 -6.82 -0.24 -5.49
C ILE A 105 -7.28 0.68 -6.64
N ILE A 106 -7.92 1.78 -6.31
CA ILE A 106 -8.43 2.74 -7.29
C ILE A 106 -7.27 3.31 -8.12
N GLU A 107 -6.21 3.76 -7.47
CA GLU A 107 -5.06 4.33 -8.17
C GLU A 107 -4.38 3.30 -9.05
N GLY A 108 -4.21 2.08 -8.57
CA GLY A 108 -3.63 0.99 -9.35
C GLY A 108 -4.46 0.66 -10.58
N ARG A 109 -5.78 0.58 -10.44
CA ARG A 109 -6.68 0.32 -11.57
C ARG A 109 -6.66 1.43 -12.61
N LYS A 110 -6.60 2.69 -12.17
CA LYS A 110 -6.50 3.82 -13.09
C LYS A 110 -5.24 3.72 -13.95
N ILE A 111 -4.12 3.36 -13.33
CA ILE A 111 -2.86 3.20 -14.07
C ILE A 111 -2.99 2.07 -15.10
N LEU A 112 -3.48 0.91 -14.70
CA LEU A 112 -3.66 -0.23 -15.60
C LEU A 112 -4.59 0.10 -16.77
N ASN A 113 -5.65 0.87 -16.50
CA ASN A 113 -6.65 1.18 -17.52
C ASN A 113 -6.18 2.25 -18.52
N HIS A 114 -5.27 3.12 -18.11
CA HIS A 114 -4.92 4.29 -18.91
C HIS A 114 -3.49 4.37 -19.40
N LYS A 115 -2.60 3.52 -18.91
CA LYS A 115 -1.20 3.52 -19.32
C LYS A 115 -0.83 2.22 -20.02
N LYS A 116 -0.02 2.35 -21.07
CA LYS A 116 0.53 1.19 -21.75
C LYS A 116 1.86 0.84 -21.11
N VAL A 117 1.91 -0.30 -20.48
CA VAL A 117 3.12 -0.78 -19.81
C VAL A 117 3.48 -2.17 -20.33
N ASP A 118 4.74 -2.54 -20.14
CA ASP A 118 5.23 -3.86 -20.54
C ASP A 118 4.55 -4.95 -19.68
N LYS A 119 4.52 -6.16 -20.20
CA LYS A 119 3.84 -7.28 -19.51
C LYS A 119 4.37 -7.54 -18.12
N GLU A 120 5.67 -7.37 -17.90
CA GLU A 120 6.27 -7.56 -16.58
C GLU A 120 5.76 -6.53 -15.58
N VAL A 121 5.62 -5.29 -16.03
CA VAL A 121 5.09 -4.20 -15.20
C VAL A 121 3.61 -4.42 -14.94
N GLU A 122 2.86 -4.77 -15.98
CA GLU A 122 1.43 -5.08 -15.85
C GLU A 122 1.20 -6.19 -14.81
N LYS A 123 2.01 -7.24 -14.89
CA LYS A 123 1.90 -8.37 -13.97
C LYS A 123 2.10 -7.97 -12.51
N ILE A 124 3.13 -7.20 -12.22
CA ILE A 124 3.39 -6.79 -10.84
C ILE A 124 2.32 -5.82 -10.34
N MET A 125 1.77 -5.00 -11.21
CA MET A 125 0.65 -4.11 -10.87
C MET A 125 -0.62 -4.91 -10.55
N GLU A 126 -0.91 -5.93 -11.34
CA GLU A 126 -2.06 -6.81 -11.09
C GLU A 126 -1.90 -7.56 -9.76
N GLU A 127 -0.69 -8.03 -9.47
CA GLU A 127 -0.39 -8.67 -8.19
C GLU A 127 -0.59 -7.70 -7.01
N PHE A 128 -0.15 -6.45 -7.18
CA PHE A 128 -0.33 -5.42 -6.16
C PHE A 128 -1.80 -5.14 -5.89
N ILE A 129 -2.59 -5.00 -6.95
CA ILE A 129 -4.03 -4.76 -6.82
C ILE A 129 -4.72 -5.95 -6.18
N SER A 130 -4.42 -7.17 -6.64
CA SER A 130 -5.01 -8.39 -6.11
C SER A 130 -4.70 -8.56 -4.62
N MET A 131 -3.47 -8.28 -4.23
CA MET A 131 -3.05 -8.32 -2.83
C MET A 131 -3.86 -7.34 -1.99
N GLN A 132 -4.12 -6.15 -2.50
CA GLN A 132 -4.90 -5.14 -1.81
C GLN A 132 -6.38 -5.54 -1.73
N GLU A 133 -6.92 -6.15 -2.77
CA GLU A 133 -8.30 -6.66 -2.75
C GLU A 133 -8.46 -7.74 -1.68
N ASP A 134 -7.48 -8.64 -1.56
CA ASP A 134 -7.46 -9.65 -0.51
C ASP A 134 -7.36 -9.01 0.87
N SER A 135 -6.57 -7.95 1.00
CA SER A 135 -6.45 -7.21 2.24
C SER A 135 -7.77 -6.58 2.67
N VAL A 136 -8.52 -6.01 1.72
CA VAL A 136 -9.85 -5.45 2.00
C VAL A 136 -10.76 -6.53 2.59
N GLU A 137 -10.81 -7.71 1.96
CA GLU A 137 -11.64 -8.80 2.45
C GLU A 137 -11.22 -9.26 3.85
N ASN A 138 -9.91 -9.29 4.10
CA ASN A 138 -9.39 -9.65 5.42
C ASN A 138 -9.72 -8.59 6.48
N LEU A 139 -9.56 -7.32 6.14
CA LEU A 139 -9.85 -6.21 7.06
C LEU A 139 -11.32 -6.17 7.49
N LYS A 140 -12.23 -6.59 6.62
CA LYS A 140 -13.67 -6.64 6.94
C LYS A 140 -13.97 -7.50 8.16
N LYS A 141 -13.14 -8.49 8.44
CA LYS A 141 -13.33 -9.37 9.59
C LYS A 141 -13.17 -8.65 10.93
N TYR A 142 -12.49 -7.52 10.92
CA TYR A 142 -12.16 -6.78 12.14
C TYR A 142 -13.01 -5.52 12.33
N LEU A 143 -13.92 -5.25 11.40
CA LEU A 143 -14.85 -4.12 11.48
C LEU A 143 -15.87 -4.22 12.62
#